data_fc73e71ea60b6d03553a720aa609f494
#
_entry.id   fc73e71ea60b6d03553a720aa609f494
#
_cell.length_a   1.000
_cell.length_b   1.000
_cell.length_c   1.000
_cell.angle_alpha   90.00
_cell.angle_beta   90.00
_cell.angle_gamma   90.00
#
_symmetry.space_group_name_H-M   'P 1'
#
loop_
_entity.id
_entity.type
_entity.pdbx_description
1 polymer ?
#
loop_
_entity_poly.entity_id
_entity_poly.type
_entity_poly.pdbx_seq_one_letter_code
_entity_poly.pdbx_strand_id
1 'polypeptide(L)'
;MRSPSEIQRLLDELEAVIADDLEAQDLDFKQWIVDSAKDAQAQVVEMAVCMANGGGGTVVFGVMDKVKGRARALLGVPLEVDVNRLMKGVYDSTDPKITPYFEELLIPEGTGRLLVMQVQGGLAPYTDTQGRGKIRVGKDCQPLTGSLRSQAWIE
;
A
#
# COMPACT_ATOMS: atom_id res chain seq x y z
N MET A 1 -9.20 6.05 -6.91
CA MET A 1 -7.87 6.17 -6.31
C MET A 1 -7.64 7.59 -5.82
N ARG A 2 -6.87 7.75 -4.77
CA ARG A 2 -6.65 9.04 -4.13
C ARG A 2 -5.64 9.87 -4.92
N SER A 3 -5.93 11.15 -5.14
CA SER A 3 -5.00 12.05 -5.83
C SER A 3 -3.88 12.51 -4.90
N PRO A 4 -2.73 12.98 -5.44
CA PRO A 4 -1.68 13.56 -4.61
C PRO A 4 -2.17 14.71 -3.73
N SER A 5 -3.06 15.54 -4.24
CA SER A 5 -3.65 16.67 -3.47
C SER A 5 -4.48 16.18 -2.30
N GLU A 6 -5.26 15.12 -2.49
CA GLU A 6 -6.03 14.49 -1.41
C GLU A 6 -5.11 13.96 -0.33
N ILE A 7 -4.05 13.25 -0.73
CA ILE A 7 -3.09 12.67 0.21
C ILE A 7 -2.41 13.77 1.00
N GLN A 8 -1.98 14.86 0.36
CA GLN A 8 -1.36 15.99 1.06
C GLN A 8 -2.30 16.57 2.12
N ARG A 9 -3.59 16.70 1.81
CA ARG A 9 -4.59 17.18 2.79
C ARG A 9 -4.73 16.23 3.96
N LEU A 10 -4.73 14.91 3.69
CA LEU A 10 -4.81 13.90 4.76
C LEU A 10 -3.57 13.94 5.65
N LEU A 11 -2.39 14.18 5.08
CA LEU A 11 -1.16 14.27 5.87
C LEU A 11 -1.21 15.44 6.86
N ASP A 12 -1.89 16.53 6.51
CA ASP A 12 -2.04 17.67 7.43
C ASP A 12 -2.88 17.30 8.66
N GLU A 13 -3.76 16.32 8.54
CA GLU A 13 -4.58 15.87 9.69
C GLU A 13 -3.78 15.07 10.71
N LEU A 14 -2.55 14.63 10.36
CA LEU A 14 -1.70 13.86 11.27
C LEU A 14 -1.24 14.63 12.50
N GLU A 15 -1.39 15.95 12.52
CA GLU A 15 -1.15 16.73 13.74
C GLU A 15 -2.20 16.40 14.82
N ALA A 16 -3.40 16.04 14.42
CA ALA A 16 -4.53 15.80 15.32
C ALA A 16 -4.91 14.33 15.49
N VAL A 17 -4.68 13.52 14.45
CA VAL A 17 -5.08 12.10 14.44
C VAL A 17 -3.92 11.23 13.97
N ILE A 18 -4.03 9.91 14.18
CA ILE A 18 -3.06 8.95 13.65
C ILE A 18 -3.48 8.51 12.24
N ALA A 19 -2.52 8.05 11.43
CA ALA A 19 -2.82 7.64 10.06
C ALA A 19 -3.81 6.46 10.01
N ASP A 20 -3.76 5.58 11.01
CA ASP A 20 -4.72 4.48 11.13
C ASP A 20 -6.17 4.96 11.10
N ASP A 21 -6.45 6.13 11.69
CA ASP A 21 -7.81 6.72 11.71
C ASP A 21 -8.24 7.21 10.34
N LEU A 22 -7.30 7.45 9.43
CA LEU A 22 -7.57 7.92 8.07
C LEU A 22 -7.68 6.78 7.06
N GLU A 23 -7.31 5.57 7.47
CA GLU A 23 -7.37 4.40 6.59
C GLU A 23 -8.80 4.01 6.26
N ALA A 24 -8.99 3.43 5.08
CA ALA A 24 -10.29 3.08 4.55
C ALA A 24 -10.17 1.84 3.66
N GLN A 25 -11.27 1.42 3.05
CA GLN A 25 -11.28 0.31 2.09
C GLN A 25 -10.25 0.54 0.97
N ASP A 26 -10.11 1.78 0.51
CA ASP A 26 -9.26 2.15 -0.62
C ASP A 26 -8.00 2.91 -0.22
N LEU A 27 -7.64 2.91 1.06
CA LEU A 27 -6.48 3.68 1.54
C LEU A 27 -5.79 3.00 2.71
N ASP A 28 -4.48 2.82 2.59
CA ASP A 28 -3.65 2.31 3.68
C ASP A 28 -2.36 3.11 3.78
N PHE A 29 -1.83 3.21 4.99
CA PHE A 29 -0.53 3.84 5.27
C PHE A 29 0.39 2.77 5.86
N LYS A 30 1.61 2.70 5.34
CA LYS A 30 2.58 1.70 5.78
C LYS A 30 3.94 2.33 6.05
N GLN A 31 4.56 1.95 7.15
CA GLN A 31 5.95 2.28 7.42
C GLN A 31 6.83 1.47 6.47
N TRP A 32 7.86 2.10 5.91
CA TRP A 32 8.82 1.39 5.08
C TRP A 32 9.74 0.52 5.94
N ILE A 33 9.97 -0.71 5.50
CA ILE A 33 10.86 -1.65 6.19
C ILE A 33 12.29 -1.35 5.73
N VAL A 34 13.08 -0.72 6.60
CA VAL A 34 14.44 -0.27 6.24
C VAL A 34 15.52 -1.35 6.40
N ASP A 35 15.26 -2.35 7.26
CA ASP A 35 16.28 -3.34 7.63
C ASP A 35 16.43 -4.47 6.61
N SER A 36 15.50 -4.65 5.73
CA SER A 36 15.48 -5.74 4.76
C SER A 36 14.78 -5.32 3.47
N ALA A 37 15.55 -5.22 2.39
CA ALA A 37 15.00 -4.92 1.07
C ALA A 37 14.03 -6.03 0.62
N LYS A 38 14.31 -7.27 0.98
CA LYS A 38 13.44 -8.41 0.67
C LYS A 38 12.09 -8.30 1.36
N ASP A 39 12.09 -7.94 2.64
CA ASP A 39 10.85 -7.80 3.40
C ASP A 39 10.06 -6.58 2.95
N ALA A 40 10.73 -5.49 2.61
CA ALA A 40 10.07 -4.31 2.04
C ALA A 40 9.37 -4.65 0.72
N GLN A 41 10.06 -5.36 -0.17
CA GLN A 41 9.49 -5.83 -1.44
C GLN A 41 8.29 -6.75 -1.20
N ALA A 42 8.40 -7.68 -0.26
CA ALA A 42 7.32 -8.60 0.08
C ALA A 42 6.08 -7.86 0.59
N GLN A 43 6.27 -6.83 1.40
CA GLN A 43 5.15 -6.01 1.88
C GLN A 43 4.46 -5.26 0.74
N VAL A 44 5.23 -4.72 -0.19
CA VAL A 44 4.67 -4.04 -1.37
C VAL A 44 3.82 -5.00 -2.20
N VAL A 45 4.31 -6.21 -2.43
CA VAL A 45 3.58 -7.26 -3.16
C VAL A 45 2.29 -7.63 -2.43
N GLU A 46 2.37 -7.86 -1.12
CA GLU A 46 1.21 -8.21 -0.30
C GLU A 46 0.13 -7.13 -0.37
N MET A 47 0.51 -5.88 -0.28
CA MET A 47 -0.43 -4.76 -0.35
C MET A 47 -1.04 -4.61 -1.74
N ALA A 48 -0.25 -4.83 -2.79
CA ALA A 48 -0.77 -4.79 -4.16
C ALA A 48 -1.84 -5.86 -4.38
N VAL A 49 -1.58 -7.08 -3.92
CA VAL A 49 -2.54 -8.20 -4.00
C VAL A 49 -3.80 -7.89 -3.21
N CYS A 50 -3.65 -7.42 -1.98
CA CYS A 50 -4.77 -7.08 -1.10
C CYS A 50 -5.69 -6.04 -1.73
N MET A 51 -5.12 -4.96 -2.25
CA MET A 51 -5.91 -3.89 -2.88
C MET A 51 -6.54 -4.34 -4.18
N ALA A 52 -5.83 -5.11 -5.01
CA ALA A 52 -6.39 -5.61 -6.27
C ALA A 52 -7.62 -6.49 -6.02
N ASN A 53 -7.56 -7.37 -5.02
CA ASN A 53 -8.69 -8.21 -4.64
C ASN A 53 -9.84 -7.42 -4.03
N GLY A 54 -9.55 -6.30 -3.39
CA GLY A 54 -10.53 -5.49 -2.69
C GLY A 54 -11.18 -4.37 -3.51
N GLY A 55 -10.98 -4.37 -4.82
CA GLY A 55 -11.59 -3.36 -5.69
C GLY A 55 -10.68 -2.20 -6.06
N GLY A 56 -9.41 -2.27 -5.70
CA GLY A 56 -8.43 -1.23 -5.98
C GLY A 56 -8.24 -0.27 -4.81
N GLY A 57 -7.14 0.46 -4.82
CA GLY A 57 -6.87 1.42 -3.77
C GLY A 57 -5.49 2.04 -3.83
N THR A 58 -5.22 2.85 -2.82
CA THR A 58 -3.99 3.62 -2.66
C THR A 58 -3.26 3.17 -1.40
N VAL A 59 -1.96 2.92 -1.52
CA VAL A 59 -1.09 2.61 -0.36
C VAL A 59 0.01 3.66 -0.30
N VAL A 60 0.14 4.32 0.85
CA VAL A 60 1.15 5.35 1.07
C VAL A 60 2.24 4.76 1.95
N PHE A 61 3.44 4.61 1.40
CA PHE A 61 4.58 4.05 2.12
C PHE A 61 5.45 5.16 2.70
N GLY A 62 5.92 4.95 3.92
CA GLY A 62 6.80 5.88 4.63
C GLY A 62 6.12 6.57 5.81
N VAL A 63 4.97 6.08 6.24
CA VAL A 63 4.16 6.68 7.31
C VAL A 63 3.98 5.69 8.45
N MET A 64 4.29 6.12 9.68
CA MET A 64 3.95 5.35 10.89
C MET A 64 2.47 5.56 11.17
N ASP A 65 1.69 4.49 11.20
CA ASP A 65 0.23 4.59 11.24
C ASP A 65 -0.36 4.82 12.63
N LYS A 66 0.43 4.65 13.68
CA LYS A 66 -0.03 4.76 15.08
C LYS A 66 0.54 5.95 15.82
N VAL A 67 1.14 6.92 15.14
CA VAL A 67 1.85 8.05 15.75
C VAL A 67 1.26 9.35 15.28
N LYS A 68 0.94 10.26 16.22
CA LYS A 68 0.49 11.63 15.92
C LYS A 68 1.68 12.52 15.61
N GLY A 69 1.43 13.57 14.82
CA GLY A 69 2.41 14.59 14.46
C GLY A 69 3.13 14.25 13.17
N ARG A 70 3.11 15.19 12.23
CA ARG A 70 3.74 14.98 10.92
C ARG A 70 5.21 14.60 11.04
N ALA A 71 5.96 15.33 11.88
CA ALA A 71 7.41 15.10 12.02
C ALA A 71 7.74 13.72 12.54
N ARG A 72 6.88 13.15 13.38
CA ARG A 72 7.08 11.82 13.98
C ARG A 72 6.55 10.69 13.09
N ALA A 73 5.44 10.94 12.38
CA ALA A 73 4.78 9.93 11.55
C ALA A 73 5.41 9.81 10.17
N LEU A 74 5.85 10.91 9.58
CA LEU A 74 6.35 10.94 8.21
C LEU A 74 7.85 10.64 8.17
N LEU A 75 8.20 9.37 8.24
CA LEU A 75 9.59 8.93 8.19
C LEU A 75 10.14 8.91 6.77
N GLY A 76 9.27 8.66 5.80
CA GLY A 76 9.63 8.62 4.40
C GLY A 76 10.20 7.27 3.95
N VAL A 77 10.53 7.21 2.68
CA VAL A 77 11.13 6.04 2.04
C VAL A 77 12.55 6.41 1.61
N PRO A 78 13.55 5.55 1.87
CA PRO A 78 14.93 5.86 1.48
C PRO A 78 15.06 6.23 0.01
N LEU A 79 15.89 7.23 -0.29
CA LEU A 79 16.01 7.79 -1.64
C LEU A 79 16.63 6.79 -2.63
N GLU A 80 17.40 5.82 -2.14
CA GLU A 80 18.00 4.78 -2.96
C GLU A 80 17.01 3.70 -3.42
N VAL A 81 15.79 3.67 -2.88
CA VAL A 81 14.77 2.71 -3.32
C VAL A 81 14.34 3.06 -4.74
N ASP A 82 14.52 2.11 -5.65
CA ASP A 82 14.22 2.27 -7.07
C ASP A 82 12.75 1.88 -7.34
N VAL A 83 11.95 2.85 -7.73
CA VAL A 83 10.52 2.67 -8.01
C VAL A 83 10.31 1.68 -9.16
N ASN A 84 11.13 1.73 -10.20
CA ASN A 84 11.00 0.81 -11.33
C ASN A 84 11.25 -0.64 -10.92
N ARG A 85 12.17 -0.86 -10.01
CA ARG A 85 12.42 -2.20 -9.45
C ARG A 85 11.24 -2.68 -8.63
N LEU A 86 10.60 -1.80 -7.87
CA LEU A 86 9.39 -2.14 -7.12
C LEU A 86 8.25 -2.56 -8.06
N MET A 87 8.02 -1.78 -9.11
CA MET A 87 6.98 -2.10 -10.11
C MET A 87 7.23 -3.45 -10.75
N LYS A 88 8.46 -3.69 -11.18
CA LYS A 88 8.85 -4.96 -11.79
C LYS A 88 8.70 -6.12 -10.80
N GLY A 89 9.10 -5.91 -9.55
CA GLY A 89 8.98 -6.90 -8.50
C GLY A 89 7.53 -7.32 -8.25
N VAL A 90 6.62 -6.37 -8.23
CA VAL A 90 5.19 -6.66 -8.09
C VAL A 90 4.69 -7.46 -9.30
N TYR A 91 5.03 -7.01 -10.50
CA TYR A 91 4.63 -7.71 -11.72
C TYR A 91 5.14 -9.15 -11.72
N ASP A 92 6.41 -9.37 -11.39
CA ASP A 92 7.04 -10.69 -11.42
C ASP A 92 6.49 -11.62 -10.31
N SER A 93 5.96 -11.05 -9.23
CA SER A 93 5.59 -11.81 -8.02
C SER A 93 4.09 -12.01 -7.84
N THR A 94 3.28 -11.64 -8.82
CA THR A 94 1.81 -11.73 -8.72
C THR A 94 1.20 -12.56 -9.83
N ASP A 95 0.04 -13.17 -9.53
CA ASP A 95 -0.72 -14.00 -10.47
C ASP A 95 -2.22 -13.81 -10.19
N PRO A 96 -3.04 -13.32 -11.14
CA PRO A 96 -2.62 -12.65 -12.40
C PRO A 96 -1.69 -11.48 -12.16
N LYS A 97 -0.99 -11.06 -13.22
CA LYS A 97 0.00 -9.97 -13.10
C LYS A 97 -0.65 -8.66 -12.67
N ILE A 98 -0.01 -7.98 -11.72
CA ILE A 98 -0.42 -6.65 -11.26
C ILE A 98 0.66 -5.67 -11.69
N THR A 99 0.25 -4.56 -12.31
CA THR A 99 1.15 -3.47 -12.67
C THR A 99 0.71 -2.23 -11.91
N PRO A 100 1.24 -2.01 -10.69
CA PRO A 100 0.85 -0.84 -9.92
C PRO A 100 1.49 0.41 -10.49
N TYR A 101 0.87 1.56 -10.22
CA TYR A 101 1.43 2.86 -10.57
C TYR A 101 2.01 3.48 -9.30
N PHE A 102 3.28 3.90 -9.35
CA PHE A 102 3.94 4.56 -8.23
C PHE A 102 4.15 6.03 -8.52
N GLU A 103 3.95 6.86 -7.50
CA GLU A 103 4.28 8.29 -7.52
C GLU A 103 5.15 8.60 -6.31
N GLU A 104 6.10 9.51 -6.50
CA GLU A 104 6.82 10.11 -5.38
C GLU A 104 6.01 11.32 -4.88
N LEU A 105 5.77 11.38 -3.59
CA LEU A 105 5.14 12.51 -2.94
C LEU A 105 6.20 13.21 -2.10
N LEU A 106 6.61 14.40 -2.51
CA LEU A 106 7.66 15.14 -1.80
C LEU A 106 7.10 15.78 -0.54
N ILE A 107 7.82 15.63 0.54
CA ILE A 107 7.47 16.16 1.85
C ILE A 107 8.73 16.75 2.50
N PRO A 108 8.59 17.72 3.42
CA PRO A 108 9.76 18.25 4.12
C PRO A 108 10.32 17.32 5.22
N GLU A 109 9.51 16.39 5.71
CA GLU A 109 9.88 15.52 6.83
C GLU A 109 10.64 14.27 6.37
N GLY A 110 11.28 13.59 7.33
CA GLY A 110 11.91 12.29 7.11
C GLY A 110 12.94 12.30 5.99
N THR A 111 12.83 11.34 5.09
CA THR A 111 13.73 11.23 3.93
C THR A 111 13.42 12.23 2.82
N GLY A 112 12.33 13.00 2.94
CA GLY A 112 11.90 13.97 1.95
C GLY A 112 10.90 13.43 0.94
N ARG A 113 10.56 12.13 0.98
CA ARG A 113 9.55 11.58 0.08
C ARG A 113 8.76 10.44 0.71
N LEU A 114 7.52 10.33 0.27
CA LEU A 114 6.70 9.12 0.42
C LEU A 114 6.57 8.47 -0.94
N LEU A 115 6.27 7.18 -0.96
CA LEU A 115 5.90 6.49 -2.19
C LEU A 115 4.42 6.16 -2.12
N VAL A 116 3.69 6.56 -3.14
CA VAL A 116 2.25 6.31 -3.25
C VAL A 116 2.04 5.27 -4.33
N MET A 117 1.51 4.12 -3.95
CA MET A 117 1.19 3.03 -4.87
C MET A 117 -0.31 3.06 -5.18
N GLN A 118 -0.64 3.17 -6.46
CA GLN A 118 -2.02 3.07 -6.93
C GLN A 118 -2.23 1.69 -7.55
N VAL A 119 -3.25 0.98 -7.09
CA VAL A 119 -3.58 -0.37 -7.56
C VAL A 119 -5.00 -0.39 -8.10
N GLN A 120 -5.17 -0.80 -9.34
CA GLN A 120 -6.51 -0.98 -9.91
C GLN A 120 -7.12 -2.27 -9.39
N GLY A 121 -8.41 -2.24 -9.11
CA GLY A 121 -9.19 -3.43 -8.84
C GLY A 121 -9.35 -4.24 -10.11
N GLY A 122 -9.40 -5.55 -9.96
CA GLY A 122 -9.58 -6.45 -11.08
C GLY A 122 -10.42 -7.65 -10.71
N LEU A 123 -10.50 -8.59 -11.63
CA LEU A 123 -11.22 -9.85 -11.39
C LEU A 123 -10.38 -10.72 -10.46
N ALA A 124 -10.89 -10.90 -9.26
CA ALA A 124 -10.26 -11.75 -8.25
C ALA A 124 -10.34 -13.24 -8.65
N PRO A 125 -9.53 -14.11 -8.05
CA PRO A 125 -8.56 -13.80 -7.01
C PRO A 125 -7.16 -13.52 -7.56
N TYR A 126 -6.50 -12.54 -6.97
CA TYR A 126 -5.07 -12.31 -7.16
C TYR A 126 -4.30 -12.96 -6.01
N THR A 127 -3.14 -13.53 -6.33
CA THR A 127 -2.23 -14.10 -5.34
C THR A 127 -0.79 -13.71 -5.68
N ASP A 128 0.13 -14.03 -4.77
CA ASP A 128 1.54 -14.04 -5.14
C ASP A 128 1.83 -15.34 -5.92
N THR A 129 3.06 -15.49 -6.41
CA THR A 129 3.45 -16.66 -7.20
C THR A 129 3.49 -17.96 -6.41
N GLN A 130 3.35 -17.89 -5.09
CA GLN A 130 3.25 -19.07 -4.21
C GLN A 130 1.80 -19.40 -3.84
N GLY A 131 0.84 -18.72 -4.46
CA GLY A 131 -0.57 -18.95 -4.22
C GLY A 131 -1.14 -18.30 -2.98
N ARG A 132 -0.38 -17.42 -2.31
CA ARG A 132 -0.84 -16.72 -1.12
C ARG A 132 -1.50 -15.40 -1.51
N GLY A 133 -2.57 -15.04 -0.83
CA GLY A 133 -3.25 -13.79 -1.11
C GLY A 133 -4.07 -13.31 0.06
N LYS A 134 -4.33 -12.00 0.04
CA LYS A 134 -5.21 -11.32 0.98
C LYS A 134 -6.21 -10.47 0.22
N ILE A 135 -7.28 -10.09 0.90
CA ILE A 135 -8.30 -9.21 0.35
C ILE A 135 -8.57 -8.08 1.33
N ARG A 136 -8.74 -6.88 0.81
CA ARG A 136 -9.07 -5.70 1.60
C ARG A 136 -10.51 -5.78 2.08
N VAL A 137 -10.70 -5.77 3.41
CA VAL A 137 -12.01 -5.76 4.04
C VAL A 137 -12.01 -4.59 5.04
N GLY A 138 -12.66 -3.50 4.69
CA GLY A 138 -12.55 -2.26 5.44
C GLY A 138 -11.13 -1.74 5.39
N LYS A 139 -10.49 -1.55 6.53
CA LYS A 139 -9.09 -1.10 6.59
C LYS A 139 -8.09 -2.22 6.92
N ASP A 140 -8.51 -3.49 6.78
CA ASP A 140 -7.66 -4.65 7.05
C ASP A 140 -7.43 -5.47 5.79
N CYS A 141 -6.29 -6.15 5.73
CA CYS A 141 -5.99 -7.16 4.72
C CYS A 141 -6.22 -8.53 5.34
N GLN A 142 -7.29 -9.21 4.92
CA GLN A 142 -7.68 -10.51 5.44
C GLN A 142 -7.18 -11.63 4.52
N PRO A 143 -6.77 -12.80 5.06
CA PRO A 143 -6.38 -13.92 4.22
C PRO A 143 -7.53 -14.37 3.29
N LEU A 144 -7.19 -14.75 2.07
CA LEU A 144 -8.13 -15.39 1.15
C LEU A 144 -8.37 -16.83 1.61
N THR A 145 -9.37 -17.02 2.46
CA THR A 145 -9.84 -18.32 2.90
C THR A 145 -11.10 -18.70 2.09
N GLY A 146 -11.66 -19.87 2.33
CA GLY A 146 -12.75 -20.42 1.52
C GLY A 146 -13.85 -19.43 1.16
N SER A 147 -14.55 -18.86 2.15
CA SER A 147 -15.67 -17.95 1.90
C SER A 147 -15.23 -16.62 1.29
N LEU A 148 -14.12 -16.05 1.74
CA LEU A 148 -13.59 -14.80 1.19
C LEU A 148 -13.10 -14.98 -0.24
N ARG A 149 -12.51 -16.13 -0.54
CA ARG A 149 -12.10 -16.46 -1.91
C ARG A 149 -13.31 -16.55 -2.83
N SER A 150 -14.40 -17.14 -2.36
CA SER A 150 -15.65 -17.20 -3.12
C SER A 150 -16.23 -15.83 -3.38
N GLN A 151 -16.21 -14.94 -2.39
CA GLN A 151 -16.66 -13.54 -2.56
C GLN A 151 -15.82 -12.82 -3.61
N ALA A 152 -14.50 -13.00 -3.58
CA ALA A 152 -13.61 -12.39 -4.56
C ALA A 152 -13.91 -12.86 -5.99
N TRP A 153 -14.34 -14.12 -6.15
CA TRP A 153 -14.74 -14.63 -7.45
C TRP A 153 -16.03 -14.01 -7.98
N ILE A 154 -16.96 -13.70 -7.09
CA ILE A 154 -18.28 -13.16 -7.45
C ILE A 154 -18.18 -11.69 -7.79
N GLU A 155 -17.35 -10.96 -7.08
CA GLU A 155 -17.15 -9.53 -7.26
C GLU A 155 -16.18 -9.20 -8.39
#